data_2acb28d0193e1e9565f18875548c67d9
#
_entry.id   2acb28d0193e1e9565f18875548c67d9
#
_cell.length_a   1.000
_cell.length_b   1.000
_cell.length_c   1.000
_cell.angle_alpha   90.00
_cell.angle_beta   90.00
_cell.angle_gamma   90.00
#
_symmetry.space_group_name_H-M   'P 1'
#
loop_
_entity.id
_entity.type
_entity.pdbx_description
1 polymer ?
#
loop_
_entity_poly.entity_id
_entity_poly.type
_entity_poly.pdbx_seq_one_letter_code
_entity_poly.pdbx_strand_id
1 'polypeptide(L)'
;LAIVGSYAPQNRDRVIAAVQDELQRMARDGVNDTELTRAKTAILEARLQGRANEGQLASTLNGFSELGQDWGVEAGLEAALREATLAQVNAAWRQFIKPEAFVLSTAGDFKKTAQAQVLSTRPK
;
A
#
# COMPACT_ATOMS: atom_id res chain seq x y z
N LEU A 1 -4.16 -2.38 -7.20
CA LEU A 1 -3.24 -2.15 -6.09
C LEU A 1 -1.97 -1.50 -6.62
N ALA A 2 -1.50 -0.44 -5.97
CA ALA A 2 -0.20 0.16 -6.23
C ALA A 2 0.60 0.21 -4.92
N ILE A 3 1.90 -0.09 -5.01
CA ILE A 3 2.86 0.06 -3.93
C ILE A 3 3.83 1.16 -4.37
N VAL A 4 3.87 2.24 -3.61
CA VAL A 4 4.71 3.41 -3.91
C VAL A 4 5.62 3.66 -2.73
N GLY A 5 6.90 3.92 -3.01
CA GLY A 5 7.88 4.21 -1.97
C GLY A 5 9.03 5.04 -2.50
N SER A 6 9.67 5.78 -1.60
CA SER A 6 10.90 6.52 -1.87
C SER A 6 12.06 5.88 -1.13
N TYR A 7 13.20 5.78 -1.79
CA TYR A 7 14.41 5.20 -1.21
C TYR A 7 15.66 5.88 -1.77
N ALA A 8 16.75 5.78 -1.03
CA ALA A 8 18.03 6.25 -1.52
C ALA A 8 18.52 5.36 -2.68
N PRO A 9 19.07 5.92 -3.77
CA PRO A 9 19.40 5.16 -5.00
C PRO A 9 20.24 3.91 -4.76
N GLN A 10 21.16 3.93 -3.79
CA GLN A 10 22.00 2.78 -3.43
C GLN A 10 21.23 1.60 -2.83
N ASN A 11 20.00 1.81 -2.35
CA ASN A 11 19.16 0.78 -1.75
C ASN A 11 18.17 0.16 -2.74
N ARG A 12 18.19 0.58 -4.01
CA ARG A 12 17.22 0.17 -5.02
C ARG A 12 17.00 -1.35 -5.03
N ASP A 13 18.03 -2.11 -5.26
CA ASP A 13 17.91 -3.56 -5.46
C ASP A 13 17.46 -4.27 -4.18
N ARG A 14 17.92 -3.79 -3.01
CA ARG A 14 17.48 -4.30 -1.70
C ARG A 14 15.99 -4.02 -1.45
N VAL A 15 15.50 -2.82 -1.79
CA VAL A 15 14.09 -2.47 -1.62
C VAL A 15 13.22 -3.27 -2.57
N ILE A 16 13.64 -3.42 -3.84
CA ILE A 16 12.90 -4.24 -4.81
C ILE A 16 12.78 -5.68 -4.32
N ALA A 17 13.89 -6.29 -3.91
CA ALA A 17 13.89 -7.66 -3.39
C ALA A 17 12.97 -7.79 -2.16
N ALA A 18 13.04 -6.88 -1.20
CA ALA A 18 12.20 -6.90 -0.03
C ALA A 18 10.69 -6.80 -0.36
N VAL A 19 10.32 -5.96 -1.32
CA VAL A 19 8.92 -5.85 -1.78
C VAL A 19 8.46 -7.15 -2.45
N GLN A 20 9.30 -7.74 -3.30
CA GLN A 20 8.99 -9.00 -3.98
C GLN A 20 8.84 -10.15 -2.99
N ASP A 21 9.77 -10.28 -2.04
CA ASP A 21 9.72 -11.30 -0.98
C ASP A 21 8.45 -11.16 -0.14
N GLU A 22 8.08 -9.95 0.23
CA GLU A 22 6.87 -9.69 1.03
C GLU A 22 5.60 -10.03 0.25
N LEU A 23 5.51 -9.65 -1.03
CA LEU A 23 4.39 -10.03 -1.89
C LEU A 23 4.24 -11.55 -2.03
N GLN A 24 5.36 -12.27 -2.19
CA GLN A 24 5.36 -13.74 -2.24
C GLN A 24 4.96 -14.35 -0.91
N ARG A 25 5.46 -13.81 0.22
CA ARG A 25 5.06 -14.23 1.56
C ARG A 25 3.55 -14.09 1.74
N MET A 26 3.01 -12.92 1.42
CA MET A 26 1.57 -12.66 1.56
C MET A 26 0.73 -13.54 0.62
N ALA A 27 1.23 -13.87 -0.58
CA ALA A 27 0.54 -14.79 -1.49
C ALA A 27 0.51 -16.23 -0.94
N ARG A 28 1.59 -16.69 -0.32
CA ARG A 28 1.72 -18.02 0.24
C ARG A 28 1.00 -18.15 1.58
N ASP A 29 1.32 -17.28 2.52
CA ASP A 29 0.95 -17.39 3.93
C ASP A 29 -0.32 -16.58 4.27
N GLY A 30 -0.61 -15.54 3.48
CA GLY A 30 -1.65 -14.57 3.76
C GLY A 30 -1.25 -13.57 4.84
N VAL A 31 -2.25 -12.87 5.37
CA VAL A 31 -2.14 -12.00 6.55
C VAL A 31 -2.62 -12.74 7.79
N ASN A 32 -2.14 -12.36 8.97
CA ASN A 32 -2.58 -12.90 10.25
C ASN A 32 -3.56 -11.97 10.97
N ASP A 33 -4.14 -12.43 12.10
CA ASP A 33 -5.14 -11.65 12.87
C ASP A 33 -4.59 -10.33 13.41
N THR A 34 -3.33 -10.29 13.81
CA THR A 34 -2.70 -9.05 14.30
C THR A 34 -2.55 -8.04 13.17
N GLU A 35 -2.11 -8.49 12.00
CA GLU A 35 -1.99 -7.63 10.81
C GLU A 35 -3.36 -7.12 10.37
N LEU A 36 -4.38 -7.99 10.33
CA LEU A 36 -5.74 -7.59 9.99
C LEU A 36 -6.30 -6.56 10.97
N THR A 37 -6.15 -6.79 12.26
CA THR A 37 -6.63 -5.87 13.30
C THR A 37 -5.97 -4.50 13.18
N ARG A 38 -4.66 -4.46 13.02
CA ARG A 38 -3.91 -3.21 12.82
C ARG A 38 -4.36 -2.47 11.56
N ALA A 39 -4.55 -3.19 10.46
CA ALA A 39 -5.01 -2.59 9.21
C ALA A 39 -6.41 -1.99 9.34
N LYS A 40 -7.35 -2.70 9.96
CA LYS A 40 -8.70 -2.18 10.24
C LYS A 40 -8.65 -0.91 11.05
N THR A 41 -7.92 -0.92 12.17
CA THR A 41 -7.77 0.26 13.03
C THR A 41 -7.20 1.43 12.25
N ALA A 42 -6.10 1.24 11.56
CA ALA A 42 -5.45 2.31 10.79
C ALA A 42 -6.36 2.91 9.71
N ILE A 43 -7.12 2.08 8.99
CA ILE A 43 -8.05 2.56 7.96
C ILE A 43 -9.20 3.35 8.60
N LEU A 44 -9.79 2.86 9.68
CA LEU A 44 -10.91 3.53 10.36
C LEU A 44 -10.47 4.87 10.97
N GLU A 45 -9.29 4.92 11.58
CA GLU A 45 -8.71 6.16 12.11
C GLU A 45 -8.40 7.16 11.00
N ALA A 46 -7.80 6.72 9.89
CA ALA A 46 -7.53 7.58 8.75
C ALA A 46 -8.82 8.19 8.16
N ARG A 47 -9.90 7.40 8.08
CA ARG A 47 -11.21 7.88 7.64
C ARG A 47 -11.80 8.92 8.59
N LEU A 48 -11.69 8.68 9.91
CA LEU A 48 -12.13 9.63 10.93
C LEU A 48 -11.37 10.96 10.81
N GLN A 49 -10.05 10.91 10.69
CA GLN A 49 -9.21 12.09 10.51
C GLN A 49 -9.52 12.82 9.19
N GLY A 50 -9.75 12.07 8.10
CA GLY A 50 -10.16 12.65 6.82
C GLY A 50 -11.46 13.45 6.91
N ARG A 51 -12.44 12.97 7.67
CA ARG A 51 -13.70 13.71 7.92
C ARG A 51 -13.53 14.96 8.77
N ALA A 52 -12.52 15.00 9.60
CA ALA A 52 -12.18 16.19 10.40
C ALA A 52 -11.43 17.26 9.59
N ASN A 53 -10.93 16.92 8.41
CA ASN A 53 -10.28 17.85 7.50
C ASN A 53 -11.30 18.39 6.48
N GLU A 54 -11.59 19.70 6.56
CA GLU A 54 -12.62 20.36 5.74
C GLU A 54 -12.37 20.22 4.23
N GLY A 55 -11.12 20.35 3.77
CA GLY A 55 -10.77 20.21 2.36
C GLY A 55 -10.98 18.78 1.84
N GLN A 56 -10.62 17.79 2.64
CA GLN A 56 -10.82 16.38 2.31
C GLN A 56 -12.30 16.00 2.35
N LEU A 57 -13.05 16.53 3.32
CA LEU A 57 -14.49 16.36 3.41
C LEU A 57 -15.20 16.95 2.19
N ALA A 58 -14.87 18.18 1.80
CA ALA A 58 -15.42 18.82 0.61
C ALA A 58 -15.12 18.03 -0.67
N SER A 59 -13.89 17.54 -0.82
CA SER A 59 -13.51 16.69 -1.96
C SER A 59 -14.31 15.37 -2.01
N THR A 60 -14.53 14.74 -0.85
CA THR A 60 -15.34 13.52 -0.75
C THR A 60 -16.79 13.77 -1.14
N LEU A 61 -17.38 14.87 -0.63
CA LEU A 61 -18.76 15.25 -0.97
C LEU A 61 -18.93 15.56 -2.45
N ASN A 62 -17.95 16.23 -3.05
CA ASN A 62 -17.96 16.48 -4.49
C ASN A 62 -17.93 15.18 -5.28
N GLY A 63 -17.05 14.23 -4.92
CA GLY A 63 -16.99 12.91 -5.55
C GLY A 63 -18.31 12.14 -5.43
N PHE A 64 -18.97 12.20 -4.28
CA PHE A 64 -20.30 11.59 -4.12
C PHE A 64 -21.35 12.23 -5.03
N SER A 65 -21.34 13.56 -5.14
CA SER A 65 -22.25 14.27 -6.03
C SER A 65 -22.05 13.87 -7.49
N GLU A 66 -20.81 13.74 -7.94
CA GLU A 66 -20.47 13.32 -9.30
C GLU A 66 -20.93 11.91 -9.62
N LEU A 67 -20.90 11.00 -8.62
CA LEU A 67 -21.25 9.59 -8.77
C LEU A 67 -22.70 9.28 -8.38
N GLY A 68 -23.50 10.27 -7.96
CA GLY A 68 -24.85 10.07 -7.44
C GLY A 68 -24.89 9.23 -6.17
N GLN A 69 -23.85 9.31 -5.34
CA GLN A 69 -23.71 8.59 -4.08
C GLN A 69 -23.96 9.50 -2.87
N ASP A 70 -24.10 8.90 -1.70
CA ASP A 70 -24.27 9.58 -0.42
C ASP A 70 -23.39 8.94 0.68
N TRP A 71 -23.49 9.45 1.90
CA TRP A 71 -22.79 8.91 3.06
C TRP A 71 -23.15 7.47 3.41
N GLY A 72 -24.24 6.93 2.91
CA GLY A 72 -24.60 5.53 3.09
C GLY A 72 -23.53 4.59 2.52
N VAL A 73 -22.89 4.98 1.43
CA VAL A 73 -21.77 4.22 0.84
C VAL A 73 -20.59 4.12 1.82
N GLU A 74 -20.19 5.26 2.42
CA GLU A 74 -19.10 5.28 3.41
C GLU A 74 -19.44 4.47 4.67
N ALA A 75 -20.65 4.63 5.18
CA ALA A 75 -21.12 3.87 6.35
C ALA A 75 -21.14 2.36 6.06
N GLY A 76 -21.59 1.96 4.88
CA GLY A 76 -21.58 0.57 4.43
C GLY A 76 -20.16 0.01 4.31
N LEU A 77 -19.23 0.77 3.74
CA LEU A 77 -17.82 0.36 3.66
C LEU A 77 -17.17 0.22 5.04
N GLU A 78 -17.44 1.14 5.97
CA GLU A 78 -16.91 1.02 7.33
C GLU A 78 -17.50 -0.17 8.09
N ALA A 79 -18.78 -0.46 7.93
CA ALA A 79 -19.41 -1.64 8.50
C ALA A 79 -18.78 -2.92 7.94
N ALA A 80 -18.67 -3.02 6.62
CA ALA A 80 -18.04 -4.16 5.96
C ALA A 80 -16.58 -4.35 6.40
N LEU A 81 -15.82 -3.24 6.57
CA LEU A 81 -14.45 -3.30 7.05
C LEU A 81 -14.37 -3.84 8.50
N ARG A 82 -15.26 -3.40 9.39
CA ARG A 82 -15.32 -3.91 10.77
C ARG A 82 -15.61 -5.41 10.82
N GLU A 83 -16.52 -5.87 9.97
CA GLU A 83 -16.98 -7.25 9.93
C GLU A 83 -16.06 -8.18 9.12
N ALA A 84 -15.18 -7.63 8.28
CA ALA A 84 -14.29 -8.42 7.44
C ALA A 84 -13.49 -9.45 8.27
N THR A 85 -13.56 -10.70 7.88
CA THR A 85 -12.85 -11.81 8.53
C THR A 85 -11.50 -12.08 7.90
N LEU A 86 -10.61 -12.71 8.65
CA LEU A 86 -9.30 -13.13 8.14
C LEU A 86 -9.44 -14.05 6.90
N ALA A 87 -10.40 -14.96 6.94
CA ALA A 87 -10.66 -15.87 5.82
C ALA A 87 -11.08 -15.13 4.55
N GLN A 88 -11.97 -14.12 4.67
CA GLN A 88 -12.41 -13.30 3.54
C GLN A 88 -11.26 -12.48 2.95
N VAL A 89 -10.45 -11.85 3.80
CA VAL A 89 -9.31 -11.03 3.35
C VAL A 89 -8.28 -11.89 2.64
N ASN A 90 -7.92 -13.06 3.22
CA ASN A 90 -6.97 -13.96 2.59
C ASN A 90 -7.51 -14.61 1.29
N ALA A 91 -8.81 -14.86 1.21
CA ALA A 91 -9.43 -15.34 -0.03
C ALA A 91 -9.38 -14.27 -1.12
N ALA A 92 -9.76 -13.02 -0.79
CA ALA A 92 -9.69 -11.89 -1.72
C ALA A 92 -8.24 -11.62 -2.17
N TRP A 93 -7.27 -11.68 -1.25
CA TRP A 93 -5.86 -11.54 -1.60
C TRP A 93 -5.45 -12.55 -2.68
N ARG A 94 -5.68 -13.84 -2.45
CA ARG A 94 -5.32 -14.90 -3.41
C ARG A 94 -6.05 -14.78 -4.75
N GLN A 95 -7.27 -14.27 -4.73
CA GLN A 95 -8.06 -14.08 -5.95
C GLN A 95 -7.55 -12.94 -6.82
N PHE A 96 -7.29 -11.78 -6.21
CA PHE A 96 -7.06 -10.53 -6.94
C PHE A 96 -5.60 -10.11 -7.03
N ILE A 97 -4.73 -10.57 -6.12
CA ILE A 97 -3.33 -10.17 -6.09
C ILE A 97 -2.45 -11.29 -6.63
N LYS A 98 -1.79 -10.99 -7.74
CA LYS A 98 -0.87 -11.90 -8.42
C LYS A 98 0.51 -11.25 -8.43
N PRO A 99 1.45 -11.69 -7.56
CA PRO A 99 2.78 -11.09 -7.45
C PRO A 99 3.52 -11.00 -8.78
N GLU A 100 3.34 -12.02 -9.63
CA GLU A 100 3.95 -12.11 -10.96
C GLU A 100 3.39 -11.12 -11.99
N ALA A 101 2.22 -10.55 -11.73
CA ALA A 101 1.57 -9.58 -12.62
C ALA A 101 1.89 -8.12 -12.29
N PHE A 102 2.70 -7.88 -11.25
CA PHE A 102 3.10 -6.51 -10.91
C PHE A 102 4.11 -5.94 -11.90
N VAL A 103 3.83 -4.73 -12.36
CA VAL A 103 4.78 -3.95 -13.16
C VAL A 103 5.61 -3.09 -12.23
N LEU A 104 6.92 -3.21 -12.32
CA LEU A 104 7.86 -2.40 -11.56
C LEU A 104 8.33 -1.21 -12.40
N SER A 105 8.16 0.00 -11.86
CA SER A 105 8.72 1.23 -12.42
C SER A 105 9.61 1.89 -11.37
N THR A 106 10.82 2.28 -11.76
CA THR A 106 11.75 3.00 -10.89
C THR A 106 12.29 4.24 -11.60
N ALA A 107 12.37 5.37 -10.89
CA ALA A 107 12.93 6.60 -11.38
C ALA A 107 13.95 7.16 -10.38
N GLY A 108 15.10 7.64 -10.88
CA GLY A 108 16.16 8.20 -10.03
C GLY A 108 17.51 8.23 -10.72
N ASP A 109 18.48 8.88 -10.08
CA ASP A 109 19.87 8.96 -10.58
C ASP A 109 20.70 7.75 -10.08
N PHE A 110 20.45 6.59 -10.68
CA PHE A 110 21.13 5.34 -10.30
C PHE A 110 22.57 5.26 -10.82
N LYS A 111 22.95 6.05 -11.83
CA LYS A 111 24.30 6.05 -12.42
C LYS A 111 25.33 6.68 -11.47
N LYS A 112 24.94 7.74 -10.75
CA LYS A 112 25.82 8.41 -9.76
C LYS A 112 26.21 7.49 -8.61
N THR A 113 25.31 6.59 -8.21
CA THR A 113 25.55 5.67 -7.10
C THR A 113 26.58 4.58 -7.46
N ALA A 114 26.54 4.06 -8.70
CA ALA A 114 27.52 3.11 -9.19
C ALA A 114 28.93 3.72 -9.23
N GLN A 115 29.08 4.99 -9.62
CA GLN A 115 30.37 5.70 -9.60
C GLN A 115 30.87 5.97 -8.17
N ALA A 116 30.01 6.30 -7.22
CA ALA A 116 30.38 6.52 -5.83
C ALA A 116 30.88 5.24 -5.14
N GLN A 117 30.29 4.09 -5.45
CA GLN A 117 30.73 2.79 -4.95
C GLN A 117 32.10 2.39 -5.50
N VAL A 118 32.37 2.63 -6.79
CA VAL A 118 33.68 2.35 -7.40
C VAL A 118 34.78 3.22 -6.79
N LEU A 119 34.49 4.47 -6.43
CA LEU A 119 35.46 5.36 -5.77
C LEU A 119 35.74 4.97 -4.31
N SER A 120 34.74 4.39 -3.60
CA SER A 120 34.91 3.96 -2.20
C SER A 120 35.66 2.64 -2.04
N THR A 121 35.78 1.84 -3.09
CA THR A 121 36.48 0.54 -3.10
C THR A 121 37.91 0.60 -3.63
N ARG A 122 38.42 1.78 -3.98
CA ARG A 122 39.86 1.93 -4.30
C ARG A 122 40.68 1.83 -3.03
N PRO A 123 41.58 0.84 -2.89
CA PRO A 123 42.50 0.78 -1.76
C PRO A 123 43.39 2.01 -1.79
N LYS A 124 43.70 2.56 -0.59
CA LYS A 124 44.69 3.62 -0.36
C LYS A 124 46.06 3.09 -0.62
#